data_8ce072062bbe21fc7dce008759ffd8e3
#
_entry.id   8ce072062bbe21fc7dce008759ffd8e3
#
_cell.length_a   1.000
_cell.length_b   1.000
_cell.length_c   1.000
_cell.angle_alpha   90.00
_cell.angle_beta   90.00
_cell.angle_gamma   90.00
#
_symmetry.space_group_name_H-M   'P 1'
#
loop_
_entity.id
_entity.type
_entity.pdbx_description
1 polymer ?
#
loop_
_entity_poly.entity_id
_entity_poly.type
_entity_poly.pdbx_seq_one_letter_code
_entity_poly.pdbx_strand_id
1 'polypeptide(L)'
;DFDVYLDYQKYSFKSEKRDLGGYGILKNKHVILGMDIGSPPESKFSENYQSGPLSFEAIYRGTKIICNSGYYQNIKNKLNLISRSTAAHSTLILNNNSIVTFKRNFKGKIYNKLNFNTSKKNIVCEKNYWLIKSSHDGYLKNYGTIHERSLEFFPEKKKFEGPVNQWSKHKMRIRTGDEVY
;
A
#
# COMPACT_ATOMS: atom_id res chain seq x y z
N ASP A 1 1.14 15.10 17.91
CA ASP A 1 0.73 13.78 17.43
C ASP A 1 -0.65 13.89 16.77
N PHE A 2 -0.77 13.44 15.51
CA PHE A 2 -1.98 13.69 14.71
C PHE A 2 -3.23 13.01 15.29
N ASP A 3 -3.08 11.82 15.85
CA ASP A 3 -4.17 11.10 16.51
C ASP A 3 -4.69 11.85 17.73
N VAL A 4 -3.80 12.44 18.54
CA VAL A 4 -4.15 13.27 19.70
C VAL A 4 -4.90 14.53 19.26
N TYR A 5 -4.44 15.15 18.16
CA TYR A 5 -5.13 16.32 17.59
C TYR A 5 -6.55 15.97 17.12
N LEU A 6 -6.75 14.84 16.46
CA LEU A 6 -8.07 14.40 16.01
C LEU A 6 -8.99 14.07 17.18
N ASP A 7 -8.49 13.41 18.22
CA ASP A 7 -9.24 13.14 19.45
C ASP A 7 -9.65 14.45 20.15
N TYR A 8 -8.76 15.44 20.23
CA TYR A 8 -9.02 16.76 20.78
C TYR A 8 -10.13 17.48 20.01
N GLN A 9 -10.12 17.41 18.69
CA GLN A 9 -11.14 18.00 17.83
C GLN A 9 -12.44 17.20 17.79
N LYS A 10 -12.55 16.11 18.54
CA LYS A 10 -13.70 15.17 18.52
C LYS A 10 -13.96 14.62 17.12
N TYR A 11 -12.94 14.58 16.28
CA TYR A 11 -13.00 13.96 14.97
C TYR A 11 -13.00 12.44 15.16
N SER A 12 -14.18 11.85 15.22
CA SER A 12 -14.27 10.39 15.11
C SER A 12 -14.27 10.03 13.64
N PHE A 13 -13.34 9.17 13.20
CA PHE A 13 -13.42 8.49 11.91
C PHE A 13 -14.62 7.54 11.91
N LYS A 14 -15.84 8.09 11.96
CA LYS A 14 -17.09 7.35 11.86
C LYS A 14 -17.50 7.12 10.40
N SER A 15 -16.62 7.41 9.44
CA SER A 15 -16.92 7.12 8.06
C SER A 15 -17.00 5.60 7.86
N GLU A 16 -18.14 5.13 7.39
CA GLU A 16 -18.29 3.75 6.91
C GLU A 16 -17.37 3.45 5.73
N LYS A 17 -16.90 4.48 5.04
CA LYS A 17 -15.90 4.40 3.96
C LYS A 17 -14.53 4.63 4.56
N ARG A 18 -13.78 3.57 4.73
CA ARG A 18 -12.41 3.60 5.23
C ARG A 18 -11.37 3.73 4.11
N ASP A 19 -11.75 4.28 2.98
CA ASP A 19 -10.87 4.73 1.90
C ASP A 19 -10.55 6.21 2.16
N LEU A 20 -9.35 6.46 2.66
CA LEU A 20 -8.86 7.79 3.00
C LEU A 20 -7.76 8.19 2.04
N GLY A 21 -8.10 9.04 1.05
CA GLY A 21 -7.11 9.57 0.11
C GLY A 21 -6.40 8.49 -0.71
N GLY A 22 -7.08 7.37 -1.01
CA GLY A 22 -6.49 6.25 -1.72
C GLY A 22 -5.84 5.20 -0.82
N TYR A 23 -5.99 5.31 0.50
CA TYR A 23 -5.53 4.29 1.44
C TYR A 23 -6.71 3.58 2.10
N GLY A 24 -6.72 2.25 2.07
CA GLY A 24 -7.58 1.44 2.92
C GLY A 24 -6.96 1.36 4.32
N ILE A 25 -7.64 1.90 5.34
CA ILE A 25 -7.12 1.93 6.71
C ILE A 25 -8.09 1.24 7.66
N LEU A 26 -7.58 0.29 8.43
CA LEU A 26 -8.29 -0.41 9.49
C LEU A 26 -7.51 -0.26 10.81
N LYS A 27 -8.19 0.18 11.86
CA LYS A 27 -7.55 0.52 13.14
C LYS A 27 -8.39 0.08 14.32
N ASN A 28 -7.72 -0.44 15.35
CA ASN A 28 -8.23 -0.58 16.71
C ASN A 28 -7.17 -0.13 17.72
N LYS A 29 -7.41 -0.36 19.02
CA LYS A 29 -6.49 0.03 20.12
C LYS A 29 -5.06 -0.55 19.93
N HIS A 30 -4.89 -1.68 19.27
CA HIS A 30 -3.62 -2.40 19.22
C HIS A 30 -3.05 -2.56 17.82
N VAL A 31 -3.87 -2.47 16.78
CA VAL A 31 -3.48 -2.77 15.41
C VAL A 31 -3.86 -1.62 14.50
N ILE A 32 -2.96 -1.24 13.62
CA ILE A 32 -3.22 -0.37 12.48
C ILE A 32 -2.75 -1.12 11.23
N LEU A 33 -3.65 -1.28 10.28
CA LEU A 33 -3.35 -1.80 8.94
C LEU A 33 -3.67 -0.72 7.92
N GLY A 34 -2.73 -0.41 7.05
CA GLY A 34 -2.91 0.51 5.93
C GLY A 34 -2.43 -0.11 4.64
N MET A 35 -3.21 -0.03 3.56
CA MET A 35 -2.82 -0.47 2.22
C MET A 35 -3.09 0.63 1.21
N ASP A 36 -2.12 0.88 0.31
CA ASP A 36 -2.31 1.78 -0.84
C ASP A 36 -3.24 1.10 -1.85
N ILE A 37 -4.46 1.62 -1.96
CA ILE A 37 -5.48 1.17 -2.90
C ILE A 37 -5.85 2.28 -3.89
N GLY A 38 -5.09 3.39 -3.87
CA GLY A 38 -5.31 4.57 -4.68
C GLY A 38 -4.96 4.35 -6.15
N SER A 39 -5.69 5.04 -7.03
CA SER A 39 -5.24 5.20 -8.41
C SER A 39 -4.06 6.17 -8.47
N PRO A 40 -3.14 6.01 -9.43
CA PRO A 40 -2.02 6.92 -9.55
C PRO A 40 -2.52 8.35 -9.82
N PRO A 41 -1.82 9.38 -9.35
CA PRO A 41 -2.18 10.75 -9.62
C PRO A 41 -1.96 11.09 -11.10
N GLU A 42 -2.62 12.12 -11.61
CA GLU A 42 -2.31 12.66 -12.93
C GLU A 42 -0.83 13.04 -13.04
N SER A 43 -0.25 12.92 -14.23
CA SER A 43 1.20 13.15 -14.48
C SER A 43 1.70 14.47 -13.93
N LYS A 44 0.89 15.54 -13.98
CA LYS A 44 1.25 16.88 -13.46
C LYS A 44 1.47 16.91 -11.94
N PHE A 45 0.87 15.95 -11.19
CA PHE A 45 0.99 15.82 -9.74
C PHE A 45 1.90 14.64 -9.32
N SER A 46 2.57 13.99 -10.27
CA SER A 46 3.32 12.77 -10.03
C SER A 46 4.78 12.99 -9.60
N GLU A 47 5.21 14.23 -9.42
CA GLU A 47 6.62 14.56 -9.15
C GLU A 47 7.21 13.79 -7.96
N ASN A 48 6.42 13.59 -6.92
CA ASN A 48 6.83 12.86 -5.70
C ASN A 48 6.17 11.48 -5.59
N TYR A 49 5.54 10.99 -6.65
CA TYR A 49 4.87 9.70 -6.62
C TYR A 49 5.86 8.57 -6.31
N GLN A 50 5.42 7.61 -5.49
CA GLN A 50 6.15 6.41 -5.12
C GLN A 50 5.45 5.18 -5.72
N SER A 51 6.22 4.31 -6.37
CA SER A 51 5.69 3.16 -7.13
C SER A 51 5.32 1.98 -6.23
N GLY A 52 4.44 2.21 -5.29
CA GLY A 52 4.05 1.22 -4.30
C GLY A 52 2.55 0.83 -4.30
N PRO A 53 1.87 0.65 -5.47
CA PRO A 53 0.47 0.25 -5.43
C PRO A 53 0.31 -1.09 -4.72
N LEU A 54 -0.74 -1.20 -3.91
CA LEU A 54 -1.04 -2.30 -3.00
C LEU A 54 0.07 -2.59 -1.97
N SER A 55 1.02 -1.67 -1.76
CA SER A 55 1.90 -1.77 -0.60
C SER A 55 1.08 -1.58 0.68
N PHE A 56 1.53 -2.22 1.76
CA PHE A 56 0.85 -2.11 3.03
C PHE A 56 1.82 -1.92 4.18
N GLU A 57 1.30 -1.32 5.24
CA GLU A 57 1.99 -1.20 6.51
C GLU A 57 1.14 -1.80 7.62
N ALA A 58 1.80 -2.42 8.58
CA ALA A 58 1.18 -3.02 9.75
C ALA A 58 1.89 -2.57 11.02
N ILE A 59 1.12 -2.02 11.96
CA ILE A 59 1.60 -1.57 13.26
C ILE A 59 0.86 -2.34 14.33
N TYR A 60 1.58 -2.85 15.31
CA TYR A 60 1.03 -3.54 16.47
C TYR A 60 1.58 -2.92 17.76
N ARG A 61 0.68 -2.42 18.62
CA ARG A 61 1.02 -1.75 19.88
C ARG A 61 2.12 -0.67 19.73
N GLY A 62 2.02 0.13 18.67
CA GLY A 62 2.99 1.20 18.35
C GLY A 62 4.27 0.72 17.66
N THR A 63 4.50 -0.58 17.53
CA THR A 63 5.67 -1.13 16.84
C THR A 63 5.33 -1.41 15.37
N LYS A 64 6.13 -0.89 14.45
CA LYS A 64 6.02 -1.20 13.02
C LYS A 64 6.49 -2.63 12.78
N ILE A 65 5.59 -3.48 12.28
CA ILE A 65 5.88 -4.88 11.95
C ILE A 65 6.21 -5.03 10.47
N ILE A 66 5.48 -4.33 9.62
CA ILE A 66 5.73 -4.23 8.19
C ILE A 66 5.64 -2.75 7.83
N CYS A 67 6.62 -2.26 7.11
CA CYS A 67 6.63 -0.87 6.64
C CYS A 67 7.37 -0.77 5.29
N ASN A 68 7.07 0.30 4.57
CA ASN A 68 7.83 0.71 3.40
C ASN A 68 9.19 1.29 3.83
N SER A 69 10.17 1.33 2.93
CA SER A 69 11.52 1.85 3.23
C SER A 69 11.56 3.35 3.50
N GLY A 70 10.46 4.06 3.26
CA GLY A 70 10.38 5.51 3.34
C GLY A 70 10.86 6.22 2.07
N TYR A 71 10.78 7.55 2.08
CA TYR A 71 11.09 8.40 0.95
C TYR A 71 12.35 9.24 1.18
N TYR A 72 13.33 9.13 0.29
CA TYR A 72 14.54 9.94 0.33
C TYR A 72 14.34 11.25 -0.43
N GLN A 73 14.27 12.38 0.28
CA GLN A 73 13.80 13.65 -0.26
C GLN A 73 14.77 14.33 -1.24
N ASN A 74 16.09 14.10 -1.14
CA ASN A 74 17.06 14.77 -2.02
C ASN A 74 16.98 14.22 -3.45
N ILE A 75 16.29 14.95 -4.33
CA ILE A 75 16.05 14.58 -5.73
C ILE A 75 17.32 14.46 -6.57
N LYS A 76 18.43 15.09 -6.17
CA LYS A 76 19.71 14.99 -6.87
C LYS A 76 20.44 13.69 -6.56
N ASN A 77 20.11 13.05 -5.45
CA ASN A 77 20.72 11.79 -5.05
C ASN A 77 20.02 10.61 -5.72
N LYS A 78 20.76 9.59 -6.13
CA LYS A 78 20.23 8.35 -6.71
C LYS A 78 19.30 7.60 -5.76
N LEU A 79 19.49 7.73 -4.44
CA LEU A 79 18.63 7.15 -3.43
C LEU A 79 17.19 7.64 -3.51
N ASN A 80 16.94 8.84 -4.03
CA ASN A 80 15.59 9.32 -4.27
C ASN A 80 14.83 8.42 -5.25
N LEU A 81 15.45 8.01 -6.37
CA LEU A 81 14.81 7.10 -7.33
C LEU A 81 14.67 5.68 -6.77
N ILE A 82 15.67 5.22 -6.02
CA ILE A 82 15.63 3.89 -5.38
C ILE A 82 14.47 3.82 -4.39
N SER A 83 14.33 4.80 -3.49
CA SER A 83 13.25 4.84 -2.50
C SER A 83 11.85 4.96 -3.10
N ARG A 84 11.76 5.39 -4.37
CA ARG A 84 10.50 5.50 -5.12
C ARG A 84 10.17 4.26 -5.93
N SER A 85 11.12 3.34 -6.11
CA SER A 85 10.93 2.12 -6.89
C SER A 85 9.97 1.15 -6.19
N THR A 86 9.33 0.27 -6.95
CA THR A 86 8.43 -0.76 -6.38
C THR A 86 9.15 -1.65 -5.37
N ALA A 87 10.45 -1.93 -5.57
CA ALA A 87 11.27 -2.72 -4.67
C ALA A 87 11.46 -2.10 -3.28
N ALA A 88 11.26 -0.79 -3.13
CA ALA A 88 11.34 -0.09 -1.84
C ALA A 88 10.04 -0.16 -1.02
N HIS A 89 9.03 -0.86 -1.50
CA HIS A 89 7.70 -0.96 -0.89
C HIS A 89 7.32 -2.41 -0.62
N SER A 90 6.46 -2.61 0.35
CA SER A 90 5.92 -3.92 0.76
C SER A 90 4.89 -4.46 -0.24
N THR A 91 5.23 -4.48 -1.52
CA THR A 91 4.35 -4.92 -2.62
C THR A 91 5.05 -5.92 -3.55
N LEU A 92 4.28 -6.49 -4.48
CA LEU A 92 4.81 -7.42 -5.47
C LEU A 92 5.71 -6.67 -6.47
N ILE A 93 6.88 -7.25 -6.74
CA ILE A 93 7.73 -6.86 -7.86
C ILE A 93 7.87 -8.04 -8.82
N LEU A 94 7.72 -7.80 -10.11
CA LEU A 94 7.90 -8.80 -11.15
C LEU A 94 9.17 -8.51 -11.94
N ASN A 95 10.01 -9.53 -12.06
CA ASN A 95 11.23 -9.50 -12.86
C ASN A 95 12.16 -8.30 -12.58
N ASN A 96 12.24 -7.88 -11.30
CA ASN A 96 12.99 -6.69 -10.83
C ASN A 96 12.60 -5.35 -11.50
N ASN A 97 11.41 -5.28 -12.10
CA ASN A 97 10.92 -4.07 -12.74
C ASN A 97 9.93 -3.32 -11.85
N SER A 98 10.14 -2.02 -11.71
CA SER A 98 9.15 -1.13 -11.09
C SER A 98 7.93 -0.98 -11.99
N ILE A 99 6.74 -0.91 -11.37
CA ILE A 99 5.47 -0.65 -12.07
C ILE A 99 5.52 0.68 -12.82
N VAL A 100 6.19 1.67 -12.22
CA VAL A 100 6.32 3.01 -12.79
C VAL A 100 7.75 3.26 -13.24
N THR A 101 7.89 3.80 -14.45
CA THR A 101 9.17 4.26 -14.96
C THR A 101 9.37 5.74 -14.62
N PHE A 102 10.43 6.03 -13.88
CA PHE A 102 10.82 7.40 -13.54
C PHE A 102 11.74 7.97 -14.60
N LYS A 103 11.41 9.14 -15.16
CA LYS A 103 12.24 9.83 -16.15
C LYS A 103 12.62 11.20 -15.63
N ARG A 104 13.86 11.64 -15.93
CA ARG A 104 14.29 13.02 -15.71
C ARG A 104 14.24 13.78 -17.03
N ASN A 105 13.69 14.99 -17.00
CA ASN A 105 13.82 15.91 -18.11
C ASN A 105 15.17 16.65 -18.05
N PHE A 106 15.46 17.46 -19.09
CA PHE A 106 16.69 18.25 -19.18
C PHE A 106 16.88 19.28 -18.06
N LYS A 107 15.78 19.67 -17.36
CA LYS A 107 15.81 20.55 -16.18
C LYS A 107 16.00 19.76 -14.88
N GLY A 108 16.23 18.43 -14.93
CA GLY A 108 16.40 17.56 -13.77
C GLY A 108 15.09 17.20 -13.05
N LYS A 109 13.95 17.70 -13.51
CA LYS A 109 12.64 17.39 -12.94
C LYS A 109 12.25 15.96 -13.27
N ILE A 110 11.81 15.21 -12.25
CA ILE A 110 11.35 13.83 -12.40
C ILE A 110 9.88 13.86 -12.78
N TYR A 111 9.51 13.09 -13.78
CA TYR A 111 8.14 12.84 -14.15
C TYR A 111 7.93 11.34 -14.38
N ASN A 112 6.69 10.92 -14.20
CA ASN A 112 6.33 9.52 -14.28
C ASN A 112 5.33 9.31 -15.40
N LYS A 113 5.50 8.23 -16.14
CA LYS A 113 4.44 7.73 -17.00
C LYS A 113 3.64 6.71 -16.19
N LEU A 114 2.53 7.15 -15.63
CA LEU A 114 1.62 6.36 -14.83
C LEU A 114 0.56 5.76 -15.77
N ASN A 115 0.70 4.48 -16.08
CA ASN A 115 -0.19 3.79 -17.02
C ASN A 115 -0.77 2.55 -16.33
N PHE A 116 -1.39 2.73 -15.17
CA PHE A 116 -2.11 1.65 -14.51
C PHE A 116 -3.33 2.21 -13.78
N ASN A 117 -4.30 1.35 -13.53
CA ASN A 117 -5.50 1.65 -12.75
C ASN A 117 -5.60 0.67 -11.58
N THR A 118 -6.23 1.14 -10.50
CA THR A 118 -6.65 0.27 -9.41
C THR A 118 -8.13 -0.08 -9.55
N SER A 119 -8.49 -1.29 -9.17
CA SER A 119 -9.86 -1.82 -9.26
C SER A 119 -10.15 -2.81 -8.13
N LYS A 120 -11.37 -3.36 -8.10
CA LYS A 120 -11.82 -4.38 -7.14
C LYS A 120 -11.59 -3.98 -5.68
N LYS A 121 -11.74 -2.70 -5.35
CA LYS A 121 -11.60 -2.20 -3.98
C LYS A 121 -12.70 -2.75 -3.09
N ASN A 122 -12.31 -3.37 -1.98
CA ASN A 122 -13.23 -3.83 -0.95
C ASN A 122 -12.59 -3.66 0.42
N ILE A 123 -13.29 -2.98 1.33
CA ILE A 123 -12.86 -2.78 2.71
C ILE A 123 -13.99 -3.23 3.63
N VAL A 124 -13.71 -4.26 4.45
CA VAL A 124 -14.64 -4.79 5.46
C VAL A 124 -14.03 -4.56 6.83
N CYS A 125 -14.83 -4.07 7.77
CA CYS A 125 -14.43 -3.87 9.15
C CYS A 125 -15.56 -4.32 10.08
N GLU A 126 -15.56 -5.58 10.39
CA GLU A 126 -16.45 -6.21 11.34
C GLU A 126 -15.74 -6.43 12.68
N LYS A 127 -16.49 -6.76 13.72
CA LYS A 127 -15.93 -7.00 15.06
C LYS A 127 -14.82 -8.06 15.04
N ASN A 128 -14.98 -9.14 14.27
CA ASN A 128 -14.11 -10.31 14.27
C ASN A 128 -13.38 -10.53 12.95
N TYR A 129 -13.61 -9.68 11.96
CA TYR A 129 -13.03 -9.84 10.61
C TYR A 129 -12.77 -8.51 9.94
N TRP A 130 -11.54 -8.32 9.50
CA TRP A 130 -11.12 -7.18 8.70
C TRP A 130 -10.59 -7.65 7.35
N LEU A 131 -10.92 -6.91 6.31
CA LEU A 131 -10.44 -7.14 4.95
C LEU A 131 -10.10 -5.80 4.30
N ILE A 132 -8.93 -5.71 3.69
CA ILE A 132 -8.62 -4.71 2.66
C ILE A 132 -8.22 -5.48 1.40
N LYS A 133 -8.94 -5.25 0.32
CA LYS A 133 -8.69 -5.92 -0.97
C LYS A 133 -8.66 -4.89 -2.08
N SER A 134 -7.72 -5.03 -3.01
CA SER A 134 -7.70 -4.26 -4.26
C SER A 134 -6.85 -4.97 -5.31
N SER A 135 -6.92 -4.50 -6.53
CA SER A 135 -6.08 -4.97 -7.64
C SER A 135 -5.57 -3.79 -8.47
N HIS A 136 -4.49 -4.00 -9.23
CA HIS A 136 -4.02 -3.08 -10.24
C HIS A 136 -3.55 -3.81 -11.50
N ASP A 137 -3.62 -3.12 -12.64
CA ASP A 137 -3.25 -3.61 -13.96
C ASP A 137 -1.82 -3.19 -14.40
N GLY A 138 -0.99 -2.68 -13.48
CA GLY A 138 0.32 -2.13 -13.79
C GLY A 138 1.31 -3.12 -14.42
N TYR A 139 1.07 -4.40 -14.29
CA TYR A 139 1.85 -5.46 -14.91
C TYR A 139 1.21 -6.04 -16.18
N LEU A 140 -0.04 -5.67 -16.48
CA LEU A 140 -0.80 -6.27 -17.59
C LEU A 140 -0.10 -6.09 -18.93
N LYS A 141 0.35 -4.88 -19.23
CA LYS A 141 0.97 -4.56 -20.52
C LYS A 141 2.27 -5.34 -20.78
N ASN A 142 3.09 -5.54 -19.75
CA ASN A 142 4.43 -6.11 -19.91
C ASN A 142 4.48 -7.61 -19.64
N TYR A 143 3.54 -8.12 -18.82
CA TYR A 143 3.56 -9.50 -18.32
C TYR A 143 2.23 -10.23 -18.47
N GLY A 144 1.19 -9.59 -19.01
CA GLY A 144 -0.14 -10.20 -19.12
C GLY A 144 -0.81 -10.46 -17.76
N THR A 145 -0.37 -9.79 -16.67
CA THR A 145 -0.74 -10.17 -15.30
C THR A 145 -1.34 -9.00 -14.54
N ILE A 146 -2.44 -9.25 -13.84
CA ILE A 146 -3.05 -8.34 -12.86
C ILE A 146 -2.60 -8.75 -11.46
N HIS A 147 -2.12 -7.79 -10.68
CA HIS A 147 -1.82 -8.01 -9.28
C HIS A 147 -3.05 -7.74 -8.42
N GLU A 148 -3.53 -8.76 -7.72
CA GLU A 148 -4.58 -8.64 -6.71
C GLU A 148 -4.01 -8.97 -5.33
N ARG A 149 -4.32 -8.14 -4.33
CA ARG A 149 -3.91 -8.36 -2.93
C ARG A 149 -5.11 -8.28 -2.01
N SER A 150 -5.18 -9.23 -1.08
CA SER A 150 -6.10 -9.21 0.06
C SER A 150 -5.30 -9.26 1.36
N LEU A 151 -5.60 -8.36 2.28
CA LEU A 151 -5.13 -8.38 3.66
C LEU A 151 -6.32 -8.76 4.55
N GLU A 152 -6.24 -9.90 5.19
CA GLU A 152 -7.26 -10.38 6.12
C GLU A 152 -6.69 -10.39 7.54
N PHE A 153 -7.46 -9.88 8.49
CA PHE A 153 -7.08 -9.85 9.89
C PHE A 153 -8.27 -10.21 10.78
N PHE A 154 -8.01 -10.93 11.87
CA PHE A 154 -9.02 -11.42 12.81
C PHE A 154 -8.77 -10.82 14.20
N PRO A 155 -9.44 -9.72 14.58
CA PRO A 155 -9.18 -8.96 15.81
C PRO A 155 -9.33 -9.76 17.12
N GLU A 156 -10.25 -10.72 17.18
CA GLU A 156 -10.51 -11.50 18.42
C GLU A 156 -9.49 -12.61 18.69
N LYS A 157 -8.72 -13.02 17.69
CA LYS A 157 -7.62 -13.97 17.90
C LYS A 157 -6.45 -13.25 18.58
N LYS A 158 -6.63 -12.91 19.87
CA LYS A 158 -5.75 -12.11 20.72
C LYS A 158 -4.32 -12.62 20.91
N LYS A 159 -3.83 -13.56 20.12
CA LYS A 159 -2.48 -14.10 20.25
C LYS A 159 -1.60 -13.64 19.09
N PHE A 160 -1.11 -12.40 19.18
CA PHE A 160 0.21 -12.07 18.68
C PHE A 160 1.27 -12.43 19.76
N GLU A 161 1.12 -13.60 20.37
CA GLU A 161 2.11 -14.19 21.25
C GLU A 161 2.79 -15.32 20.48
N GLY A 162 3.86 -14.99 19.77
CA GLY A 162 4.67 -16.00 19.11
C GLY A 162 5.64 -15.42 18.09
N PRO A 163 6.73 -16.15 17.79
CA PRO A 163 7.70 -15.71 16.82
C PRO A 163 7.07 -15.50 15.45
N VAL A 164 7.76 -14.76 14.59
CA VAL A 164 7.36 -14.37 13.22
C VAL A 164 6.70 -15.50 12.41
N ASN A 165 7.01 -16.75 12.72
CA ASN A 165 6.44 -17.95 12.09
C ASN A 165 4.92 -18.16 12.36
N GLN A 166 4.30 -17.44 13.29
CA GLN A 166 2.84 -17.50 13.48
C GLN A 166 2.05 -16.57 12.55
N TRP A 167 2.72 -15.72 11.79
CA TRP A 167 2.10 -14.96 10.71
C TRP A 167 1.51 -15.83 9.60
N SER A 168 1.95 -17.10 9.49
CA SER A 168 1.41 -18.07 8.54
C SER A 168 -0.07 -18.40 8.74
N LYS A 169 -0.67 -18.07 9.88
CA LYS A 169 -2.10 -18.25 10.14
C LYS A 169 -2.98 -17.09 9.68
N HIS A 170 -2.38 -15.97 9.32
CA HIS A 170 -3.08 -14.87 8.69
C HIS A 170 -2.97 -15.09 7.18
N LYS A 171 -4.08 -15.50 6.55
CA LYS A 171 -4.12 -15.73 5.10
C LYS A 171 -3.86 -14.42 4.37
N MET A 172 -2.59 -14.12 4.11
CA MET A 172 -2.23 -13.18 3.07
C MET A 172 -2.30 -13.95 1.76
N ARG A 173 -3.34 -13.74 0.96
CA ARG A 173 -3.45 -14.30 -0.37
C ARG A 173 -2.94 -13.26 -1.36
N ILE A 174 -1.78 -13.53 -1.93
CA ILE A 174 -1.36 -12.88 -3.16
C ILE A 174 -1.91 -13.78 -4.27
N ARG A 175 -2.88 -13.27 -5.03
CA ARG A 175 -3.31 -13.93 -6.26
C ARG A 175 -2.73 -13.15 -7.43
N THR A 176 -1.81 -13.76 -8.13
CA THR A 176 -1.52 -13.38 -9.50
C THR A 176 -2.55 -14.10 -10.35
N GLY A 177 -3.47 -13.38 -10.94
CA GLY A 177 -4.45 -13.96 -11.86
C GLY A 177 -3.82 -14.09 -13.23
N ASP A 178 -3.53 -15.30 -13.68
CA ASP A 178 -3.31 -15.59 -15.09
C ASP A 178 -4.68 -15.61 -15.79
N GLU A 179 -5.25 -14.46 -16.09
CA GLU A 179 -6.28 -14.36 -17.09
C GLU A 179 -5.57 -14.07 -18.41
N VAL A 180 -5.31 -15.14 -19.15
CA VAL A 180 -4.91 -15.08 -20.56
C VAL A 180 -6.19 -14.83 -21.38
N TYR A 181 -6.34 -13.64 -21.93
CA TYR A 181 -7.28 -13.34 -23.00
C TYR A 181 -6.55 -13.33 -24.33
#